data_72d4ed9c610cca9c22802e5c87a952ef
#
_entry.id   72d4ed9c610cca9c22802e5c87a952ef
#
_cell.length_a   1.000
_cell.length_b   1.000
_cell.length_c   1.000
_cell.angle_alpha   90.00
_cell.angle_beta   90.00
_cell.angle_gamma   90.00
#
_symmetry.space_group_name_H-M   'P 1'
#
loop_
_entity.id
_entity.type
_entity.pdbx_description
1 polymer ?
#
loop_
_entity_poly.entity_id
_entity_poly.type
_entity_poly.pdbx_seq_one_letter_code
_entity_poly.pdbx_strand_id
1 'polypeptide(L)' 'MARWEKSNSGPERQEQRERLAHLQEIIDLGTKVYTPEGLREFFSTPLPEFGNKTAFDMFFIGDYEAVLSALAADYEGLGG' A
#
# COMPACT_ATOMS: atom_id res chain seq x y z
N MET A 1 25.98 18.77 -16.15
CA MET A 1 26.20 17.54 -15.54
C MET A 1 25.74 17.49 -14.13
N ALA A 2 26.20 18.40 -13.33
CA ALA A 2 25.71 18.42 -11.96
C ALA A 2 24.22 18.52 -11.91
N ARG A 3 23.68 19.16 -12.88
CA ARG A 3 22.27 19.38 -12.95
C ARG A 3 21.48 18.12 -13.01
N TRP A 4 21.92 17.15 -13.75
CA TRP A 4 21.12 16.01 -13.79
C TRP A 4 21.38 15.05 -12.64
N GLU A 5 22.43 15.25 -11.95
CA GLU A 5 22.57 14.61 -10.68
C GLU A 5 21.52 15.11 -9.71
N LYS A 6 21.25 16.39 -9.74
CA LYS A 6 20.22 16.93 -8.92
C LYS A 6 18.87 16.39 -9.29
N SER A 7 18.60 16.26 -10.56
CA SER A 7 17.38 15.67 -10.99
C SER A 7 17.22 14.29 -10.45
N ASN A 8 18.30 13.57 -10.42
CA ASN A 8 18.30 12.22 -9.96
C ASN A 8 17.94 12.09 -8.50
N SER A 9 18.25 13.10 -7.73
CA SER A 9 17.93 13.08 -6.31
C SER A 9 16.76 13.99 -5.99
N GLY A 10 15.97 14.32 -6.99
CA GLY A 10 14.86 15.23 -6.79
C GLY A 10 13.61 14.59 -6.23
N PRO A 11 12.50 15.34 -6.25
CA PRO A 11 11.25 14.88 -5.64
C PRO A 11 10.73 13.57 -6.18
N GLU A 12 10.96 13.30 -7.44
CA GLU A 12 10.49 12.03 -8.01
C GLU A 12 11.10 10.85 -7.32
N ARG A 13 12.38 10.95 -7.03
CA ARG A 13 13.08 9.89 -6.38
C ARG A 13 12.57 9.68 -4.97
N GLN A 14 12.29 10.78 -4.30
CA GLN A 14 11.75 10.72 -2.96
C GLN A 14 10.36 10.10 -2.96
N GLU A 15 9.56 10.43 -3.94
CA GLU A 15 8.23 9.82 -4.07
C GLU A 15 8.33 8.32 -4.24
N GLN A 16 9.28 7.86 -5.03
CA GLN A 16 9.46 6.43 -5.22
C GLN A 16 9.86 5.74 -3.94
N ARG A 17 10.72 6.37 -3.16
CA ARG A 17 11.10 5.80 -1.87
C ARG A 17 9.93 5.71 -0.92
N GLU A 18 9.12 6.75 -0.89
CA GLU A 18 7.94 6.76 -0.04
C GLU A 18 6.96 5.69 -0.45
N ARG A 19 6.81 5.52 -1.75
CA ARG A 19 5.91 4.50 -2.26
C ARG A 19 6.38 3.11 -1.88
N LEU A 20 7.68 2.86 -1.97
CA LEU A 20 8.23 1.57 -1.56
C LEU A 20 8.07 1.35 -0.07
N ALA A 21 8.26 2.38 0.72
CA ALA A 21 8.09 2.28 2.16
C ALA A 21 6.65 1.95 2.51
N HIS A 22 5.69 2.59 1.85
CA HIS A 22 4.29 2.30 2.09
C HIS A 22 3.92 0.88 1.65
N LEU A 23 4.48 0.45 0.53
CA LEU A 23 4.24 -0.91 0.06
C LEU A 23 4.78 -1.92 1.07
N GLN A 24 5.96 -1.66 1.62
CA GLN A 24 6.54 -2.53 2.62
C GLN A 24 5.65 -2.60 3.87
N GLU A 25 5.13 -1.47 4.30
CA GLU A 25 4.22 -1.45 5.44
C GLU A 25 2.97 -2.26 5.16
N ILE A 26 2.42 -2.11 3.97
CA ILE A 26 1.23 -2.83 3.58
C ILE A 26 1.49 -4.33 3.59
N ILE A 27 2.62 -4.73 3.03
CA ILE A 27 2.97 -6.15 2.98
C ILE A 27 3.22 -6.70 4.38
N ASP A 28 3.92 -5.93 5.21
CA ASP A 28 4.21 -6.37 6.57
C ASP A 28 2.92 -6.58 7.36
N LEU A 29 2.01 -5.63 7.28
CA LEU A 29 0.76 -5.75 8.00
C LEU A 29 -0.11 -6.83 7.38
N GLY A 30 -0.15 -6.88 6.07
CA GLY A 30 -0.97 -7.85 5.36
C GLY A 30 -0.57 -9.28 5.66
N THR A 31 0.72 -9.54 5.79
CA THR A 31 1.18 -10.91 6.08
C THR A 31 0.89 -11.32 7.51
N LYS A 32 0.58 -10.37 8.39
CA LYS A 32 0.13 -10.71 9.74
C LYS A 32 -1.35 -11.07 9.75
N VAL A 33 -2.10 -10.58 8.79
CA VAL A 33 -3.54 -10.78 8.74
C VAL A 33 -3.90 -11.93 7.81
N TYR A 34 -3.21 -12.03 6.70
CA TYR A 34 -3.54 -12.97 5.65
C TYR A 34 -2.34 -13.83 5.28
N THR A 35 -2.62 -15.02 4.74
CA THR A 35 -1.60 -15.79 4.06
C THR A 35 -1.21 -15.04 2.78
N PRO A 36 -0.09 -15.39 2.14
CA PRO A 36 0.27 -14.72 0.88
C PRO A 36 -0.82 -14.82 -0.17
N GLU A 37 -1.51 -15.93 -0.22
CA GLU A 37 -2.60 -16.11 -1.17
C GLU A 37 -3.80 -15.24 -0.83
N GLY A 38 -4.12 -15.18 0.47
CA GLY A 38 -5.21 -14.33 0.93
C GLY A 38 -4.92 -12.86 0.71
N LEU A 39 -3.67 -12.46 0.89
CA LEU A 39 -3.28 -11.09 0.66
C LEU A 39 -3.42 -10.74 -0.82
N ARG A 40 -3.07 -11.66 -1.69
CA ARG A 40 -3.25 -11.46 -3.13
C ARG A 40 -4.72 -11.26 -3.46
N GLU A 41 -5.58 -12.06 -2.85
CA GLU A 41 -7.01 -11.91 -3.06
C GLU A 41 -7.51 -10.57 -2.54
N PHE A 42 -7.00 -10.15 -1.39
CA PHE A 42 -7.36 -8.86 -0.82
C PHE A 42 -7.05 -7.73 -1.80
N PHE A 43 -5.87 -7.79 -2.41
CA PHE A 43 -5.46 -6.76 -3.37
C PHE A 43 -6.26 -6.81 -4.67
N SER A 44 -6.85 -7.94 -4.98
CA SER A 44 -7.55 -8.13 -6.25
C SER A 44 -9.05 -8.01 -6.15
N THR A 45 -9.59 -7.98 -4.94
CA THR A 45 -11.03 -7.98 -4.73
C THR A 45 -11.54 -6.56 -4.50
N PRO A 46 -12.52 -6.10 -5.29
CA PRO A 46 -13.09 -4.79 -5.03
C PRO A 46 -13.81 -4.78 -3.69
N LEU A 47 -13.60 -3.74 -2.91
CA LEU A 47 -14.20 -3.61 -1.59
C LEU A 47 -15.12 -2.40 -1.54
N PRO A 48 -16.27 -2.53 -0.88
CA PRO A 48 -17.18 -1.39 -0.75
C PRO A 48 -16.54 -0.21 -0.04
N GLU A 49 -15.67 -0.49 0.92
CA GLU A 49 -15.00 0.58 1.66
C GLU A 49 -14.04 1.39 0.81
N PHE A 50 -13.66 0.84 -0.35
CA PHE A 50 -12.83 1.56 -1.32
C PHE A 50 -13.67 2.09 -2.49
N GLY A 51 -14.97 2.12 -2.35
CA GLY A 51 -15.83 2.56 -3.44
C GLY A 51 -15.85 1.55 -4.58
N ASN A 52 -15.79 0.28 -4.27
CA ASN A 52 -15.76 -0.83 -5.23
C ASN A 52 -14.46 -0.87 -6.03
N LYS A 53 -13.39 -0.31 -5.46
CA LYS A 53 -12.06 -0.41 -6.05
C LYS A 53 -11.24 -1.42 -5.27
N THR A 54 -10.21 -1.92 -5.92
CA THR A 54 -9.32 -2.87 -5.26
C THR A 54 -8.26 -2.12 -4.46
N ALA A 55 -7.58 -2.83 -3.60
CA ALA A 55 -6.47 -2.25 -2.85
C ALA A 55 -5.34 -1.82 -3.80
N PHE A 56 -5.15 -2.54 -4.90
CA PHE A 56 -4.20 -2.11 -5.91
C PHE A 56 -4.57 -0.75 -6.48
N ASP A 57 -5.86 -0.55 -6.77
CA ASP A 57 -6.32 0.73 -7.28
C ASP A 57 -6.04 1.84 -6.29
N MET A 58 -6.31 1.59 -5.02
CA MET A 58 -6.06 2.58 -3.98
C MET A 58 -4.58 2.89 -3.87
N PHE A 59 -3.74 1.88 -4.00
CA PHE A 59 -2.31 2.07 -3.96
C PHE A 59 -1.83 2.94 -5.13
N PHE A 60 -2.37 2.69 -6.31
CA PHE A 60 -1.97 3.44 -7.50
C PHE A 60 -2.38 4.90 -7.44
N ILE A 61 -3.52 5.20 -6.83
CA ILE A 61 -3.92 6.60 -6.68
C ILE A 61 -3.26 7.27 -5.49
N GLY A 62 -2.46 6.53 -4.74
CA GLY A 62 -1.71 7.09 -3.63
C GLY A 62 -2.42 7.09 -2.30
N ASP A 63 -3.55 6.42 -2.21
CA ASP A 63 -4.34 6.39 -0.96
C ASP A 63 -3.90 5.22 -0.11
N TYR A 64 -2.67 5.29 0.38
CA TYR A 64 -2.09 4.22 1.18
C TYR A 64 -2.77 4.05 2.52
N GLU A 65 -3.25 5.15 3.07
CA GLU A 65 -3.90 5.11 4.38
C GLU A 65 -5.18 4.29 4.35
N ALA A 66 -5.91 4.36 3.24
CA ALA A 66 -7.12 3.56 3.13
C ALA A 66 -6.80 2.07 3.19
N VAL A 67 -5.74 1.66 2.50
CA VAL A 67 -5.33 0.26 2.49
C VAL A 67 -4.85 -0.16 3.86
N LEU A 68 -4.01 0.67 4.48
CA LEU A 68 -3.49 0.36 5.81
C LEU A 68 -4.60 0.32 6.86
N SER A 69 -5.57 1.22 6.74
CA SER A 69 -6.70 1.22 7.67
C SER A 69 -7.53 -0.03 7.54
N ALA A 70 -7.77 -0.48 6.32
CA ALA A 70 -8.53 -1.70 6.10
C ALA A 70 -7.81 -2.90 6.68
N LEU A 71 -6.50 -2.99 6.48
CA LEU A 71 -5.71 -4.08 7.03
C LEU A 71 -5.66 -4.02 8.54
N ALA A 72 -5.53 -2.83 9.10
CA ALA A 72 -5.49 -2.67 10.54
C ALA A 72 -6.81 -3.07 11.17
N ALA A 73 -7.92 -2.73 10.53
CA ALA A 73 -9.22 -3.13 11.04
C ALA A 73 -9.39 -4.64 11.03
N ASP A 74 -8.92 -5.29 9.98
CA ASP A 74 -8.95 -6.74 9.92
C ASP A 74 -8.07 -7.36 10.99
N TYR A 75 -6.90 -6.79 11.20
CA TYR A 75 -5.98 -7.28 12.21
C TYR A 75 -6.58 -7.16 13.60
N GLU A 76 -7.22 -6.04 13.88
CA GLU A 76 -7.87 -5.84 15.18
C GLU A 76 -9.03 -6.81 15.35
N GLY A 77 -9.75 -7.07 14.29
CA GLY A 77 -10.83 -8.04 14.35
C GLY A 77 -10.34 -9.43 14.69
N LEU A 78 -9.17 -9.80 14.16
CA LEU A 78 -8.58 -11.09 14.49
C LEU A 78 -8.08 -11.14 15.94
N GLY A 79 -7.56 -10.02 16.41
CA GLY A 79 -7.02 -9.97 17.75
C GLY A 79 -8.08 -9.86 18.82
N GLY A 80 -9.26 -9.45 18.42
CA GLY A 80 -10.35 -9.29 19.35
C GLY A 80 -11.10 -10.57 19.54
#